data_1b9594dc3f6fb8952f7070df07912455
#
_entry.id   1b9594dc3f6fb8952f7070df07912455
#
_cell.length_a   1.000
_cell.length_b   1.000
_cell.length_c   1.000
_cell.angle_alpha   90.00
_cell.angle_beta   90.00
_cell.angle_gamma   90.00
#
_symmetry.space_group_name_H-M   'P 1'
#
loop_
_entity.id
_entity.type
_entity.pdbx_description
1 polymer ?
#
loop_
_entity_poly.entity_id
_entity_poly.type
_entity_poly.pdbx_seq_one_letter_code
_entity_poly.pdbx_strand_id
1 'polypeptide(L)'
;MTPDILCIGSVLWDVIGRSNAHMHKGSDVPGRIVRLPGGVALNIAMAAKAYGMTPALLSVVGRDVEGDELVAALDRLGLVTEMLYRSEDLPTDVYMAVEGGNGLIAAIADAHSLEAAGDKVLRPLEGLNFTGPIAVDGNLTQDLLGQIAADARFAHADLRIAPASPGKAERLLPFLTHGSATLYVNLEEAGLLLHAPQPDAPTAAETLRKRGLHRALVTDGSRTAACAHPGGVIARMPRSVMVTRVTGAGDTFMAAHIAAEAQGADPAAALDRALEAAATYVSGDTY
;
A
#
# COMPACT_ATOMS: atom_id res chain seq x y z
N MET A 1 8.02 8.16 -19.73
CA MET A 1 8.19 9.22 -18.69
C MET A 1 9.20 8.72 -17.67
N THR A 2 10.04 9.59 -17.11
CA THR A 2 10.98 9.15 -16.04
C THR A 2 10.21 9.07 -14.74
N PRO A 3 10.17 7.91 -14.07
CA PRO A 3 9.47 7.76 -12.79
C PRO A 3 10.19 8.52 -11.68
N ASP A 4 9.43 9.08 -10.76
CA ASP A 4 9.93 9.74 -9.55
C ASP A 4 9.54 8.98 -8.26
N ILE A 5 8.74 7.92 -8.38
CA ILE A 5 8.44 6.94 -7.34
C ILE A 5 8.33 5.54 -7.94
N LEU A 6 8.87 4.53 -7.25
CA LEU A 6 8.64 3.12 -7.56
C LEU A 6 7.65 2.52 -6.57
N CYS A 7 6.69 1.72 -7.06
CA CYS A 7 5.73 1.00 -6.23
C CYS A 7 5.89 -0.51 -6.49
N ILE A 8 6.39 -1.23 -5.49
CA ILE A 8 6.72 -2.66 -5.57
C ILE A 8 5.68 -3.47 -4.79
N GLY A 9 4.97 -4.37 -5.44
CA GLY A 9 4.00 -5.22 -4.78
C GLY A 9 2.83 -5.63 -5.65
N SER A 10 1.63 -5.74 -5.07
CA SER A 10 0.44 -6.28 -5.71
C SER A 10 -0.16 -5.35 -6.76
N VAL A 11 -0.38 -5.90 -7.94
CA VAL A 11 -1.13 -5.32 -9.06
C VAL A 11 -1.99 -6.44 -9.63
N LEU A 12 -3.29 -6.32 -9.58
CA LEU A 12 -4.23 -7.39 -9.89
C LEU A 12 -5.59 -6.83 -10.31
N TRP A 13 -6.52 -7.70 -10.64
CA TRP A 13 -7.91 -7.34 -10.83
C TRP A 13 -8.72 -7.50 -9.54
N ASP A 14 -9.42 -6.45 -9.12
CA ASP A 14 -10.48 -6.53 -8.13
C ASP A 14 -11.82 -6.81 -8.84
N VAL A 15 -12.43 -7.96 -8.56
CA VAL A 15 -13.76 -8.34 -9.04
C VAL A 15 -14.72 -8.30 -7.86
N ILE A 16 -15.58 -7.28 -7.83
CA ILE A 16 -16.44 -7.02 -6.67
C ILE A 16 -17.91 -7.12 -7.08
N GLY A 17 -18.60 -8.13 -6.56
CA GLY A 17 -20.05 -8.27 -6.68
C GLY A 17 -20.73 -7.56 -5.52
N ARG A 18 -21.63 -6.61 -5.81
CA ARG A 18 -22.37 -5.83 -4.80
C ARG A 18 -23.87 -5.97 -4.99
N SER A 19 -24.57 -6.16 -3.86
CA SER A 19 -26.03 -6.12 -3.79
C SER A 19 -26.48 -5.33 -2.57
N ASN A 20 -27.59 -4.60 -2.71
CA ASN A 20 -28.23 -3.95 -1.56
C ASN A 20 -29.06 -4.96 -0.70
N ALA A 21 -29.28 -6.18 -1.19
CA ALA A 21 -29.98 -7.21 -0.45
C ALA A 21 -29.10 -7.78 0.67
N HIS A 22 -29.75 -8.16 1.76
CA HIS A 22 -29.12 -8.96 2.81
C HIS A 22 -28.81 -10.35 2.26
N MET A 23 -27.58 -10.81 2.37
CA MET A 23 -27.15 -12.10 1.85
C MET A 23 -26.87 -13.10 2.98
N HIS A 24 -27.27 -14.34 2.75
CA HIS A 24 -26.93 -15.50 3.55
C HIS A 24 -26.14 -16.51 2.73
N LYS A 25 -25.57 -17.51 3.35
CA LYS A 25 -24.92 -18.62 2.65
C LYS A 25 -25.92 -19.27 1.67
N GLY A 26 -25.52 -19.33 0.39
CA GLY A 26 -26.36 -19.88 -0.68
C GLY A 26 -27.38 -18.90 -1.29
N SER A 27 -27.33 -17.62 -0.92
CA SER A 27 -28.19 -16.62 -1.56
C SER A 27 -27.85 -16.42 -3.03
N ASP A 28 -28.90 -16.29 -3.86
CA ASP A 28 -28.83 -15.76 -5.23
C ASP A 28 -29.68 -14.50 -5.30
N VAL A 29 -29.04 -13.35 -5.43
CA VAL A 29 -29.69 -12.04 -5.35
C VAL A 29 -29.26 -11.16 -6.52
N PRO A 30 -30.15 -10.28 -7.01
CA PRO A 30 -29.76 -9.26 -8.01
C PRO A 30 -28.66 -8.35 -7.46
N GLY A 31 -27.65 -8.05 -8.32
CA GLY A 31 -26.55 -7.20 -7.94
C GLY A 31 -25.78 -6.67 -9.15
N ARG A 32 -24.67 -6.03 -8.88
CA ARG A 32 -23.72 -5.57 -9.89
C ARG A 32 -22.35 -6.16 -9.63
N ILE A 33 -21.67 -6.56 -10.70
CA ILE A 33 -20.27 -7.00 -10.68
C ILE A 33 -19.46 -5.93 -11.37
N VAL A 34 -18.42 -5.45 -10.68
CA VAL A 34 -17.47 -4.47 -11.19
C VAL A 34 -16.09 -5.11 -11.20
N ARG A 35 -15.34 -4.91 -12.27
CA ARG A 35 -13.93 -5.31 -12.38
C ARG A 35 -13.09 -4.04 -12.49
N LEU A 36 -12.16 -3.85 -11.57
CA LEU A 36 -11.30 -2.66 -11.47
C LEU A 36 -9.85 -3.09 -11.28
N PRO A 37 -8.88 -2.34 -11.82
CA PRO A 37 -7.50 -2.50 -11.38
C PRO A 37 -7.37 -2.28 -9.89
N GLY A 38 -6.66 -3.15 -9.19
CA GLY A 38 -6.49 -3.15 -7.74
C GLY A 38 -5.12 -3.67 -7.29
N GLY A 39 -4.97 -3.81 -5.98
CA GLY A 39 -3.72 -4.17 -5.32
C GLY A 39 -3.07 -2.98 -4.61
N VAL A 40 -2.40 -3.24 -3.48
CA VAL A 40 -1.87 -2.18 -2.60
C VAL A 40 -0.83 -1.32 -3.31
N ALA A 41 0.14 -1.93 -4.03
CA ALA A 41 1.13 -1.16 -4.78
C ALA A 41 0.48 -0.30 -5.87
N LEU A 42 -0.56 -0.81 -6.53
CA LEU A 42 -1.34 -0.03 -7.50
C LEU A 42 -2.12 1.11 -6.84
N ASN A 43 -2.76 0.87 -5.70
CA ASN A 43 -3.49 1.91 -4.97
C ASN A 43 -2.56 3.06 -4.57
N ILE A 44 -1.35 2.72 -4.05
CA ILE A 44 -0.31 3.71 -3.71
C ILE A 44 0.10 4.50 -4.97
N ALA A 45 0.32 3.80 -6.10
CA ALA A 45 0.71 4.44 -7.36
C ALA A 45 -0.39 5.38 -7.88
N MET A 46 -1.65 4.95 -7.88
CA MET A 46 -2.79 5.79 -8.30
C MET A 46 -2.91 7.04 -7.42
N ALA A 47 -2.78 6.87 -6.10
CA ALA A 47 -2.82 7.99 -5.17
C ALA A 47 -1.61 8.91 -5.37
N ALA A 48 -0.38 8.39 -5.49
CA ALA A 48 0.82 9.19 -5.76
C ALA A 48 0.67 10.02 -7.03
N LYS A 49 0.12 9.43 -8.10
CA LYS A 49 -0.19 10.16 -9.33
C LYS A 49 -1.19 11.29 -9.11
N ALA A 50 -2.24 11.08 -8.33
CA ALA A 50 -3.22 12.13 -8.02
C ALA A 50 -2.58 13.32 -7.27
N TYR A 51 -1.48 13.08 -6.54
CA TYR A 51 -0.67 14.12 -5.88
C TYR A 51 0.50 14.62 -6.71
N GLY A 52 0.52 14.34 -8.03
CA GLY A 52 1.45 14.93 -8.99
C GLY A 52 2.75 14.17 -9.20
N MET A 53 2.87 12.94 -8.71
CA MET A 53 4.02 12.07 -8.96
C MET A 53 3.88 11.26 -10.25
N THR A 54 4.98 10.69 -10.71
CA THR A 54 5.08 9.80 -11.89
C THR A 54 5.46 8.39 -11.42
N PRO A 55 4.48 7.55 -11.00
CA PRO A 55 4.77 6.25 -10.42
C PRO A 55 5.05 5.19 -11.48
N ALA A 56 6.07 4.36 -11.21
CA ALA A 56 6.32 3.10 -11.92
C ALA A 56 5.94 1.91 -11.06
N LEU A 57 5.34 0.90 -11.69
CA LEU A 57 4.89 -0.32 -11.04
C LEU A 57 5.90 -1.45 -11.25
N LEU A 58 6.32 -2.08 -10.15
CA LEU A 58 7.09 -3.32 -10.13
C LEU A 58 6.22 -4.42 -9.52
N SER A 59 5.73 -5.30 -10.35
CA SER A 59 4.86 -6.41 -9.98
C SER A 59 4.99 -7.52 -11.01
N VAL A 60 4.25 -8.60 -10.83
CA VAL A 60 4.06 -9.62 -11.85
C VAL A 60 2.67 -9.52 -12.44
N VAL A 61 2.57 -9.64 -13.76
CA VAL A 61 1.31 -9.73 -14.51
C VAL A 61 1.47 -10.80 -15.58
N GLY A 62 0.51 -11.71 -15.70
CA GLY A 62 0.53 -12.78 -16.68
C GLY A 62 0.56 -12.26 -18.13
N ARG A 63 1.09 -13.07 -19.05
CA ARG A 63 0.91 -12.89 -20.49
C ARG A 63 -0.36 -13.60 -20.96
N ASP A 64 -1.46 -13.29 -20.27
CA ASP A 64 -2.81 -13.75 -20.55
C ASP A 64 -3.71 -12.58 -20.96
N VAL A 65 -4.94 -12.85 -21.34
CA VAL A 65 -5.90 -11.83 -21.79
C VAL A 65 -6.18 -10.83 -20.65
N GLU A 66 -6.34 -11.34 -19.44
CA GLU A 66 -6.58 -10.54 -18.23
C GLU A 66 -5.40 -9.58 -17.94
N GLY A 67 -4.18 -10.05 -18.15
CA GLY A 67 -2.97 -9.25 -17.95
C GLY A 67 -2.79 -8.17 -19.02
N ASP A 68 -3.11 -8.47 -20.28
CA ASP A 68 -3.06 -7.49 -21.36
C ASP A 68 -4.11 -6.38 -21.14
N GLU A 69 -5.32 -6.75 -20.71
CA GLU A 69 -6.36 -5.78 -20.34
C GLU A 69 -5.95 -4.94 -19.13
N LEU A 70 -5.31 -5.57 -18.12
CA LEU A 70 -4.83 -4.88 -16.92
C LEU A 70 -3.76 -3.85 -17.29
N VAL A 71 -2.72 -4.23 -18.03
CA VAL A 71 -1.68 -3.32 -18.49
C VAL A 71 -2.26 -2.17 -19.30
N ALA A 72 -3.16 -2.45 -20.23
CA ALA A 72 -3.83 -1.40 -21.01
C ALA A 72 -4.68 -0.46 -20.12
N ALA A 73 -5.25 -0.95 -19.02
CA ALA A 73 -5.96 -0.11 -18.07
C ALA A 73 -4.99 0.78 -17.27
N LEU A 74 -3.84 0.24 -16.83
CA LEU A 74 -2.80 0.99 -16.13
C LEU A 74 -2.19 2.09 -17.00
N ASP A 75 -1.96 1.81 -18.28
CA ASP A 75 -1.48 2.80 -19.26
C ASP A 75 -2.48 3.95 -19.42
N ARG A 76 -3.79 3.63 -19.52
CA ARG A 76 -4.84 4.67 -19.54
C ARG A 76 -4.90 5.51 -18.27
N LEU A 77 -4.55 4.93 -17.12
CA LEU A 77 -4.37 5.66 -15.87
C LEU A 77 -3.08 6.49 -15.86
N GLY A 78 -2.22 6.35 -16.88
CA GLY A 78 -0.96 7.08 -17.05
C GLY A 78 0.11 6.68 -16.04
N LEU A 79 0.13 5.40 -15.67
CA LEU A 79 1.17 4.80 -14.85
C LEU A 79 2.30 4.27 -15.74
N VAL A 80 3.52 4.20 -15.22
CA VAL A 80 4.66 3.60 -15.93
C VAL A 80 4.62 2.10 -15.73
N THR A 81 4.36 1.34 -16.81
CA THR A 81 4.12 -0.11 -16.79
C THR A 81 5.28 -0.93 -17.35
N GLU A 82 6.30 -0.29 -17.93
CA GLU A 82 7.45 -0.94 -18.56
C GLU A 82 8.30 -1.76 -17.58
N MET A 83 8.12 -1.53 -16.28
CA MET A 83 8.80 -2.26 -15.19
C MET A 83 7.99 -3.46 -14.67
N LEU A 84 6.82 -3.76 -15.21
CA LEU A 84 6.08 -4.96 -14.87
C LEU A 84 6.77 -6.21 -15.41
N TYR A 85 6.99 -7.20 -14.55
CA TYR A 85 7.42 -8.53 -14.98
C TYR A 85 6.22 -9.25 -15.64
N ARG A 86 6.30 -9.45 -16.97
CA ARG A 86 5.27 -10.17 -17.74
C ARG A 86 5.64 -11.65 -17.78
N SER A 87 4.89 -12.47 -17.04
CA SER A 87 5.14 -13.90 -16.90
C SER A 87 4.45 -14.73 -18.00
N GLU A 88 5.16 -15.73 -18.51
CA GLU A 88 4.60 -16.69 -19.49
C GLU A 88 3.88 -17.86 -18.81
N ASP A 89 4.22 -18.15 -17.55
CA ASP A 89 3.83 -19.35 -16.80
C ASP A 89 3.02 -19.05 -15.54
N LEU A 90 2.86 -17.78 -15.17
CA LEU A 90 2.05 -17.36 -14.03
C LEU A 90 0.86 -16.55 -14.54
N PRO A 91 -0.39 -16.87 -14.14
CA PRO A 91 -1.57 -16.11 -14.54
C PRO A 91 -1.60 -14.72 -13.90
N THR A 92 -2.49 -13.87 -14.41
CA THR A 92 -2.76 -12.58 -13.76
C THR A 92 -3.57 -12.78 -12.48
N ASP A 93 -3.08 -12.23 -11.38
CA ASP A 93 -3.71 -12.34 -10.07
C ASP A 93 -5.08 -11.63 -10.02
N VAL A 94 -6.00 -12.18 -9.20
CA VAL A 94 -7.37 -11.68 -9.05
C VAL A 94 -7.79 -11.70 -7.58
N TYR A 95 -8.36 -10.61 -7.11
CA TYR A 95 -9.10 -10.59 -5.86
C TYR A 95 -10.59 -10.55 -6.17
N MET A 96 -11.37 -11.47 -5.58
CA MET A 96 -12.81 -11.51 -5.75
C MET A 96 -13.50 -11.31 -4.39
N ALA A 97 -14.49 -10.40 -4.35
CA ALA A 97 -15.30 -10.15 -3.16
C ALA A 97 -16.79 -10.14 -3.49
N VAL A 98 -17.59 -10.58 -2.54
CA VAL A 98 -19.05 -10.50 -2.57
C VAL A 98 -19.50 -9.68 -1.37
N GLU A 99 -20.18 -8.54 -1.66
CA GLU A 99 -20.66 -7.60 -0.67
C GLU A 99 -22.20 -7.53 -0.73
N GLY A 100 -22.86 -7.69 0.42
CA GLY A 100 -24.31 -7.54 0.58
C GLY A 100 -24.67 -6.31 1.39
N GLY A 101 -25.97 -6.06 1.57
CA GLY A 101 -26.46 -5.04 2.48
C GLY A 101 -26.01 -5.23 3.93
N ASN A 102 -25.50 -6.40 4.26
CA ASN A 102 -24.91 -6.79 5.56
C ASN A 102 -23.38 -6.82 5.56
N GLY A 103 -22.73 -6.17 4.58
CA GLY A 103 -21.28 -6.05 4.48
C GLY A 103 -20.63 -7.13 3.62
N LEU A 104 -19.32 -7.35 3.85
CA LEU A 104 -18.55 -8.39 3.15
C LEU A 104 -19.03 -9.77 3.54
N ILE A 105 -19.47 -10.56 2.56
CA ILE A 105 -19.98 -11.93 2.75
C ILE A 105 -18.85 -12.96 2.60
N ALA A 106 -18.04 -12.80 1.56
CA ALA A 106 -16.90 -13.67 1.26
C ALA A 106 -15.91 -12.97 0.36
N ALA A 107 -14.64 -13.36 0.44
CA ALA A 107 -13.61 -12.94 -0.49
C ALA A 107 -12.62 -14.07 -0.74
N ILE A 108 -12.01 -14.05 -1.93
CA ILE A 108 -10.91 -14.94 -2.34
C ILE A 108 -9.81 -14.04 -2.91
N ALA A 109 -8.61 -14.17 -2.37
CA ALA A 109 -7.41 -13.53 -2.92
C ALA A 109 -6.60 -14.60 -3.65
N ASP A 110 -6.67 -14.59 -4.97
CA ASP A 110 -5.77 -15.35 -5.83
C ASP A 110 -4.58 -14.46 -6.19
N ALA A 111 -3.57 -14.47 -5.33
CA ALA A 111 -2.34 -13.67 -5.43
C ALA A 111 -1.09 -14.58 -5.47
N HIS A 112 -1.24 -15.79 -6.00
CA HIS A 112 -0.18 -16.79 -6.06
C HIS A 112 0.95 -16.39 -7.01
N SER A 113 0.65 -15.65 -8.08
CA SER A 113 1.64 -15.24 -9.07
C SER A 113 2.63 -14.24 -8.50
N LEU A 114 2.16 -13.30 -7.68
CA LEU A 114 3.06 -12.36 -6.99
C LEU A 114 4.03 -13.11 -6.05
N GLU A 115 3.53 -14.11 -5.31
CA GLU A 115 4.36 -14.91 -4.41
C GLU A 115 5.33 -15.81 -5.19
N ALA A 116 4.88 -16.46 -6.26
CA ALA A 116 5.69 -17.37 -7.08
C ALA A 116 6.73 -16.65 -7.95
N ALA A 117 6.49 -15.41 -8.33
CA ALA A 117 7.46 -14.61 -9.09
C ALA A 117 8.74 -14.33 -8.29
N GLY A 118 8.62 -14.17 -6.95
CA GLY A 118 9.77 -13.95 -6.07
C GLY A 118 10.60 -12.75 -6.52
N ASP A 119 11.92 -12.93 -6.58
CA ASP A 119 12.90 -11.90 -6.95
C ASP A 119 12.81 -11.41 -8.41
N LYS A 120 12.08 -12.13 -9.28
CA LYS A 120 11.86 -11.72 -10.66
C LYS A 120 11.20 -10.33 -10.75
N VAL A 121 10.39 -9.97 -9.75
CA VAL A 121 9.77 -8.64 -9.64
C VAL A 121 10.82 -7.52 -9.54
N LEU A 122 12.00 -7.81 -9.00
CA LEU A 122 13.09 -6.84 -8.81
C LEU A 122 14.05 -6.73 -10.00
N ARG A 123 13.93 -7.60 -11.01
CA ARG A 123 14.83 -7.58 -12.19
C ARG A 123 14.89 -6.24 -12.92
N PRO A 124 13.79 -5.47 -13.06
CA PRO A 124 13.88 -4.15 -13.71
C PRO A 124 14.77 -3.15 -12.98
N LEU A 125 15.14 -3.43 -11.72
CA LEU A 125 16.07 -2.58 -10.93
C LEU A 125 17.55 -2.93 -11.19
N GLU A 126 17.85 -4.00 -11.93
CA GLU A 126 19.22 -4.36 -12.27
C GLU A 126 19.84 -3.29 -13.18
N GLY A 127 20.91 -2.64 -12.68
CA GLY A 127 21.57 -1.54 -13.39
C GLY A 127 20.83 -0.20 -13.37
N LEU A 128 19.68 -0.10 -12.71
CA LEU A 128 18.96 1.16 -12.54
C LEU A 128 19.49 1.90 -11.30
N ASN A 129 19.95 3.13 -11.49
CA ASN A 129 20.27 4.03 -10.38
C ASN A 129 19.05 4.92 -10.07
N PHE A 130 18.19 4.45 -9.19
CA PHE A 130 17.00 5.18 -8.77
C PHE A 130 17.22 5.80 -7.39
N THR A 131 16.96 7.10 -7.27
CA THR A 131 17.20 7.87 -6.04
C THR A 131 15.91 8.40 -5.39
N GLY A 132 14.76 8.17 -6.01
CA GLY A 132 13.45 8.54 -5.47
C GLY A 132 12.93 7.58 -4.39
N PRO A 133 11.77 7.86 -3.80
CA PRO A 133 11.11 6.98 -2.85
C PRO A 133 10.69 5.66 -3.51
N ILE A 134 10.82 4.57 -2.76
CA ILE A 134 10.41 3.23 -3.15
C ILE A 134 9.35 2.73 -2.18
N ALA A 135 8.09 2.70 -2.62
CA ALA A 135 6.99 2.15 -1.86
C ALA A 135 6.99 0.61 -1.97
N VAL A 136 6.97 -0.09 -0.84
CA VAL A 136 7.00 -1.55 -0.76
C VAL A 136 5.75 -2.04 -0.03
N ASP A 137 5.04 -2.95 -0.68
CA ASP A 137 3.78 -3.53 -0.24
C ASP A 137 4.00 -4.86 0.49
N GLY A 138 3.41 -5.01 1.67
CA GLY A 138 3.45 -6.22 2.50
C GLY A 138 2.73 -7.45 1.92
N ASN A 139 2.18 -7.37 0.69
CA ASN A 139 1.71 -8.55 -0.04
C ASN A 139 2.86 -9.42 -0.57
N LEU A 140 4.05 -8.85 -0.71
CA LEU A 140 5.24 -9.63 -1.02
C LEU A 140 5.49 -10.71 0.05
N THR A 141 6.16 -11.80 -0.34
CA THR A 141 6.53 -12.85 0.62
C THR A 141 7.50 -12.32 1.67
N GLN A 142 7.48 -12.91 2.86
CA GLN A 142 8.43 -12.56 3.91
C GLN A 142 9.89 -12.74 3.47
N ASP A 143 10.16 -13.76 2.65
CA ASP A 143 11.50 -14.03 2.10
C ASP A 143 11.94 -12.90 1.17
N LEU A 144 11.09 -12.45 0.26
CA LEU A 144 11.40 -11.36 -0.66
C LEU A 144 11.56 -10.02 0.09
N LEU A 145 10.70 -9.75 1.08
CA LEU A 145 10.83 -8.58 1.95
C LEU A 145 12.14 -8.62 2.74
N GLY A 146 12.53 -9.80 3.24
CA GLY A 146 13.82 -10.01 3.90
C GLY A 146 15.01 -9.78 2.96
N GLN A 147 14.93 -10.22 1.69
CA GLN A 147 15.93 -9.94 0.68
C GLN A 147 16.03 -8.44 0.39
N ILE A 148 14.92 -7.73 0.20
CA ILE A 148 14.91 -6.27 0.00
C ILE A 148 15.57 -5.56 1.19
N ALA A 149 15.22 -5.94 2.42
CA ALA A 149 15.79 -5.32 3.62
C ALA A 149 17.30 -5.56 3.79
N ALA A 150 17.84 -6.68 3.27
CA ALA A 150 19.25 -7.05 3.38
C ALA A 150 20.09 -6.64 2.16
N ASP A 151 19.47 -6.28 1.05
CA ASP A 151 20.18 -5.99 -0.22
C ASP A 151 20.86 -4.62 -0.15
N ALA A 152 22.15 -4.61 -0.46
CA ALA A 152 22.98 -3.41 -0.46
C ALA A 152 22.45 -2.29 -1.38
N ARG A 153 21.70 -2.64 -2.43
CA ARG A 153 21.05 -1.67 -3.33
C ARG A 153 20.04 -0.79 -2.59
N PHE A 154 19.41 -1.31 -1.54
CA PHE A 154 18.40 -0.63 -0.75
C PHE A 154 18.91 -0.08 0.58
N ALA A 155 20.17 -0.32 0.94
CA ALA A 155 20.73 0.06 2.25
C ALA A 155 20.57 1.57 2.57
N HIS A 156 20.60 2.41 1.54
CA HIS A 156 20.42 3.86 1.66
C HIS A 156 19.24 4.39 0.82
N ALA A 157 18.42 3.50 0.27
CA ALA A 157 17.25 3.89 -0.48
C ALA A 157 16.16 4.47 0.45
N ASP A 158 15.37 5.40 -0.05
CA ASP A 158 14.20 5.93 0.64
C ASP A 158 13.05 4.91 0.58
N LEU A 159 13.15 3.87 1.42
CA LEU A 159 12.16 2.81 1.51
C LEU A 159 10.93 3.27 2.30
N ARG A 160 9.77 3.10 1.71
CA ARG A 160 8.45 3.42 2.25
C ARG A 160 7.65 2.13 2.32
N ILE A 161 7.40 1.62 3.53
CA ILE A 161 6.90 0.26 3.75
C ILE A 161 5.51 0.30 4.38
N ALA A 162 4.56 -0.42 3.79
CA ALA A 162 3.23 -0.58 4.36
C ALA A 162 2.79 -2.06 4.34
N PRO A 163 2.11 -2.57 5.38
CA PRO A 163 1.47 -3.87 5.34
C PRO A 163 0.23 -3.81 4.44
N ALA A 164 -0.13 -4.93 3.85
CA ALA A 164 -1.36 -5.02 3.07
C ALA A 164 -2.60 -5.18 3.98
N SER A 165 -2.38 -5.73 5.17
CA SER A 165 -3.43 -6.00 6.17
C SER A 165 -2.79 -6.38 7.50
N PRO A 166 -3.53 -6.34 8.63
CA PRO A 166 -3.03 -6.80 9.93
C PRO A 166 -2.45 -8.21 9.88
N GLY A 167 -3.09 -9.15 9.17
CA GLY A 167 -2.59 -10.53 9.04
C GLY A 167 -1.26 -10.68 8.29
N LYS A 168 -0.76 -9.62 7.65
CA LYS A 168 0.53 -9.58 6.94
C LYS A 168 1.53 -8.63 7.59
N ALA A 169 1.17 -7.96 8.69
CA ALA A 169 2.04 -6.97 9.33
C ALA A 169 3.39 -7.56 9.74
N GLU A 170 3.43 -8.76 10.28
CA GLU A 170 4.67 -9.42 10.72
C GLU A 170 5.63 -9.75 9.58
N ARG A 171 5.17 -9.77 8.31
CA ARG A 171 6.06 -9.89 7.15
C ARG A 171 7.06 -8.72 7.07
N LEU A 172 6.77 -7.58 7.71
CA LEU A 172 7.61 -6.37 7.71
C LEU A 172 8.68 -6.35 8.80
N LEU A 173 8.74 -7.36 9.68
CA LEU A 173 9.75 -7.47 10.75
C LEU A 173 11.20 -7.25 10.26
N PRO A 174 11.63 -7.70 9.06
CA PRO A 174 12.98 -7.45 8.56
C PRO A 174 13.34 -5.96 8.43
N PHE A 175 12.35 -5.07 8.26
CA PHE A 175 12.60 -3.64 8.11
C PHE A 175 12.72 -2.88 9.44
N LEU A 176 12.35 -3.48 10.57
CA LEU A 176 12.37 -2.77 11.87
C LEU A 176 13.74 -2.27 12.30
N THR A 177 14.81 -2.85 11.76
CA THR A 177 16.19 -2.42 11.99
C THR A 177 16.82 -1.71 10.79
N HIS A 178 16.03 -1.41 9.76
CA HIS A 178 16.54 -0.77 8.54
C HIS A 178 16.60 0.76 8.72
N GLY A 179 17.81 1.28 8.87
CA GLY A 179 18.06 2.68 9.28
C GLY A 179 17.61 3.76 8.30
N SER A 180 17.19 3.43 7.07
CA SER A 180 16.63 4.37 6.08
C SER A 180 15.14 4.15 5.80
N ALA A 181 14.51 3.09 6.37
CA ALA A 181 13.11 2.79 6.10
C ALA A 181 12.15 3.70 6.89
N THR A 182 11.04 4.03 6.24
CA THR A 182 9.85 4.66 6.84
C THR A 182 8.71 3.67 6.82
N LEU A 183 8.15 3.36 7.98
CA LEU A 183 7.04 2.41 8.14
C LEU A 183 5.70 3.16 8.26
N TYR A 184 4.69 2.68 7.54
CA TYR A 184 3.31 3.19 7.59
C TYR A 184 2.39 2.06 8.07
N VAL A 185 1.79 2.20 9.24
CA VAL A 185 0.93 1.18 9.87
C VAL A 185 -0.24 1.82 10.60
N ASN A 186 -1.28 1.05 10.86
CA ASN A 186 -2.27 1.43 11.87
C ASN A 186 -1.85 0.92 13.27
N LEU A 187 -2.61 1.31 14.30
CA LEU A 187 -2.28 0.98 15.69
C LEU A 187 -2.31 -0.54 15.96
N GLU A 188 -3.22 -1.28 15.32
CA GLU A 188 -3.31 -2.74 15.43
C GLU A 188 -2.06 -3.39 14.83
N GLU A 189 -1.68 -3.01 13.62
CA GLU A 189 -0.49 -3.50 12.92
C GLU A 189 0.80 -3.17 13.67
N ALA A 190 0.87 -1.97 14.27
CA ALA A 190 1.98 -1.59 15.14
C ALA A 190 2.08 -2.51 16.35
N GLY A 191 0.94 -2.87 16.95
CA GLY A 191 0.86 -3.83 18.06
C GLY A 191 1.36 -5.22 17.69
N LEU A 192 1.00 -5.71 16.49
CA LEU A 192 1.48 -7.00 15.96
C LEU A 192 3.00 -6.99 15.76
N LEU A 193 3.55 -5.95 15.12
CA LEU A 193 5.00 -5.79 14.91
C LEU A 193 5.79 -5.68 16.21
N LEU A 194 5.19 -5.11 17.26
CA LEU A 194 5.81 -4.95 18.58
C LEU A 194 5.55 -6.15 19.51
N HIS A 195 4.70 -7.13 19.07
CA HIS A 195 4.24 -8.26 19.87
C HIS A 195 3.59 -7.85 21.19
N ALA A 196 2.95 -6.68 21.21
CA ALA A 196 2.27 -6.14 22.40
C ALA A 196 1.22 -5.09 21.97
N PRO A 197 0.02 -5.08 22.58
CA PRO A 197 -0.95 -4.01 22.39
C PRO A 197 -0.32 -2.65 22.71
N GLN A 198 -0.64 -1.66 21.89
CA GLN A 198 -0.14 -0.29 22.07
C GLN A 198 -1.26 0.62 22.59
N PRO A 199 -0.96 1.54 23.53
CA PRO A 199 -1.98 2.40 24.12
C PRO A 199 -2.49 3.47 23.14
N ASP A 200 -1.61 3.98 22.28
CA ASP A 200 -1.89 5.04 21.32
C ASP A 200 -0.85 5.10 20.21
N ALA A 201 -1.17 5.85 19.14
CA ALA A 201 -0.30 5.98 17.98
C ALA A 201 1.04 6.70 18.29
N PRO A 202 1.13 7.76 19.12
CA PRO A 202 2.39 8.37 19.48
C PRO A 202 3.37 7.40 20.15
N THR A 203 2.90 6.63 21.13
CA THR A 203 3.71 5.64 21.84
C THR A 203 4.16 4.52 20.90
N ALA A 204 3.26 4.02 20.07
CA ALA A 204 3.58 2.98 19.10
C ALA A 204 4.62 3.46 18.07
N ALA A 205 4.44 4.66 17.50
CA ALA A 205 5.35 5.24 16.53
C ALA A 205 6.77 5.42 17.11
N GLU A 206 6.87 5.96 18.35
CA GLU A 206 8.16 6.12 19.01
C GLU A 206 8.83 4.77 19.30
N THR A 207 8.05 3.78 19.75
CA THR A 207 8.56 2.45 20.07
C THR A 207 9.08 1.76 18.81
N LEU A 208 8.34 1.81 17.70
CA LEU A 208 8.77 1.29 16.40
C LEU A 208 10.08 1.97 15.94
N ARG A 209 10.15 3.30 16.00
CA ARG A 209 11.35 4.04 15.64
C ARG A 209 12.57 3.62 16.47
N LYS A 210 12.41 3.43 17.76
CA LYS A 210 13.48 2.97 18.66
C LYS A 210 14.01 1.57 18.35
N ARG A 211 13.27 0.77 17.53
CA ARG A 211 13.76 -0.53 17.03
C ARG A 211 14.83 -0.38 15.95
N GLY A 212 14.99 0.80 15.35
CA GLY A 212 16.03 1.08 14.36
C GLY A 212 15.52 1.69 13.06
N LEU A 213 14.20 1.89 12.91
CA LEU A 213 13.63 2.59 11.76
C LEU A 213 14.08 4.05 11.68
N HIS A 214 14.22 4.57 10.47
CA HIS A 214 14.37 6.01 10.26
C HIS A 214 13.14 6.77 10.76
N ARG A 215 11.93 6.30 10.36
CA ARG A 215 10.64 6.87 10.77
C ARG A 215 9.56 5.79 10.89
N ALA A 216 8.56 6.09 11.71
CA ALA A 216 7.34 5.31 11.83
C ALA A 216 6.13 6.25 11.86
N LEU A 217 5.18 6.03 10.95
CA LEU A 217 3.88 6.69 10.94
C LEU A 217 2.83 5.68 11.40
N VAL A 218 2.07 6.05 12.42
CA VAL A 218 1.02 5.21 12.98
C VAL A 218 -0.30 5.97 12.93
N THR A 219 -1.31 5.37 12.30
CA THR A 219 -2.68 5.89 12.25
C THR A 219 -3.58 5.12 13.22
N ASP A 220 -4.68 5.74 13.66
CA ASP A 220 -5.64 5.11 14.59
C ASP A 220 -7.09 5.53 14.25
N GLY A 221 -7.50 5.29 13.03
CA GLY A 221 -8.83 5.64 12.53
C GLY A 221 -9.10 7.14 12.67
N SER A 222 -10.15 7.50 13.42
CA SER A 222 -10.51 8.90 13.70
C SER A 222 -9.76 9.51 14.88
N ARG A 223 -8.90 8.74 15.55
CA ARG A 223 -8.09 9.19 16.68
C ARG A 223 -6.76 9.77 16.20
N THR A 224 -5.94 10.20 17.17
CA THR A 224 -4.63 10.80 16.91
C THR A 224 -3.75 9.86 16.09
N ALA A 225 -3.20 10.38 14.99
CA ALA A 225 -2.11 9.76 14.25
C ALA A 225 -0.76 10.39 14.65
N ALA A 226 0.32 9.67 14.45
CA ALA A 226 1.65 10.15 14.82
C ALA A 226 2.71 9.79 13.80
N CYS A 227 3.72 10.66 13.68
CA CYS A 227 4.98 10.42 12.98
C CYS A 227 6.14 10.54 13.98
N ALA A 228 6.82 9.43 14.25
CA ALA A 228 8.08 9.43 14.99
C ALA A 228 9.25 9.51 13.98
N HIS A 229 10.11 10.50 14.13
CA HIS A 229 11.27 10.77 13.28
C HIS A 229 12.50 11.18 14.12
N PRO A 230 13.71 11.36 13.56
CA PRO A 230 14.89 11.69 14.35
C PRO A 230 14.77 12.94 15.23
N GLY A 231 13.92 13.90 14.86
CA GLY A 231 13.64 15.12 15.62
C GLY A 231 12.61 14.97 16.74
N GLY A 232 11.99 13.79 16.90
CA GLY A 232 10.96 13.54 17.93
C GLY A 232 9.67 12.93 17.37
N VAL A 233 8.58 13.12 18.10
CA VAL A 233 7.24 12.63 17.72
C VAL A 233 6.32 13.81 17.43
N ILE A 234 5.69 13.77 16.28
CA ILE A 234 4.63 14.70 15.87
C ILE A 234 3.31 13.95 15.93
N ALA A 235 2.33 14.50 16.64
CA ALA A 235 0.99 13.94 16.76
C ALA A 235 -0.06 14.90 16.19
N ARG A 236 -1.04 14.37 15.47
CA ARG A 236 -2.13 15.14 14.83
C ARG A 236 -3.45 14.40 14.93
N MET A 237 -4.52 15.14 15.12
CA MET A 237 -5.88 14.63 15.05
C MET A 237 -6.37 14.77 13.60
N PRO A 238 -6.88 13.69 12.96
CA PRO A 238 -7.49 13.81 11.65
C PRO A 238 -8.78 14.63 11.70
N ARG A 239 -9.15 15.22 10.57
CA ARG A 239 -10.45 15.90 10.41
C ARG A 239 -11.59 14.88 10.55
N SER A 240 -12.64 15.24 11.28
CA SER A 240 -13.84 14.41 11.38
C SER A 240 -14.62 14.45 10.07
N VAL A 241 -14.93 13.29 9.52
CA VAL A 241 -15.69 13.13 8.28
C VAL A 241 -16.68 11.98 8.39
N MET A 242 -17.70 11.98 7.53
CA MET A 242 -18.56 10.81 7.34
C MET A 242 -17.78 9.75 6.54
N VAL A 243 -17.67 8.56 7.07
CA VAL A 243 -16.92 7.47 6.42
C VAL A 243 -17.84 6.73 5.46
N THR A 244 -17.51 6.74 4.17
CA THR A 244 -18.21 6.01 3.11
C THR A 244 -17.41 4.81 2.60
N ARG A 245 -16.07 4.84 2.77
CA ARG A 245 -15.14 3.75 2.41
C ARG A 245 -13.91 3.80 3.31
N VAL A 246 -13.30 2.64 3.55
CA VAL A 246 -12.11 2.52 4.40
C VAL A 246 -10.92 1.92 3.64
N THR A 247 -11.18 0.91 2.78
CA THR A 247 -10.13 0.25 2.00
C THR A 247 -9.41 1.24 1.09
N GLY A 248 -8.09 1.28 1.14
CA GLY A 248 -7.26 2.24 0.38
C GLY A 248 -6.97 3.55 1.11
N ALA A 249 -7.52 3.78 2.31
CA ALA A 249 -7.23 4.98 3.10
C ALA A 249 -5.76 5.04 3.54
N GLY A 250 -5.18 3.91 3.93
CA GLY A 250 -3.75 3.78 4.29
C GLY A 250 -2.85 4.04 3.09
N ASP A 251 -3.21 3.50 1.92
CA ASP A 251 -2.46 3.69 0.66
C ASP A 251 -2.45 5.17 0.25
N THR A 252 -3.63 5.83 0.37
CA THR A 252 -3.79 7.26 0.10
C THR A 252 -2.99 8.11 1.08
N PHE A 253 -3.04 7.79 2.38
CA PHE A 253 -2.25 8.46 3.42
C PHE A 253 -0.75 8.37 3.10
N MET A 254 -0.26 7.18 2.81
CA MET A 254 1.15 6.93 2.48
C MET A 254 1.58 7.72 1.25
N ALA A 255 0.82 7.63 0.16
CA ALA A 255 1.13 8.30 -1.09
C ALA A 255 1.14 9.83 -0.95
N ALA A 256 0.16 10.41 -0.26
CA ALA A 256 0.09 11.85 -0.01
C ALA A 256 1.25 12.33 0.88
N HIS A 257 1.66 11.54 1.89
CA HIS A 257 2.82 11.84 2.72
C HIS A 257 4.10 11.87 1.88
N ILE A 258 4.33 10.84 1.05
CA ILE A 258 5.50 10.75 0.16
C ILE A 258 5.54 11.95 -0.80
N ALA A 259 4.41 12.25 -1.46
CA ALA A 259 4.31 13.36 -2.40
C ALA A 259 4.55 14.72 -1.71
N ALA A 260 4.04 14.90 -0.48
CA ALA A 260 4.27 16.12 0.29
C ALA A 260 5.75 16.34 0.60
N GLU A 261 6.48 15.29 0.99
CA GLU A 261 7.92 15.37 1.24
C GLU A 261 8.72 15.61 -0.04
N ALA A 262 8.35 14.94 -1.15
CA ALA A 262 8.97 15.18 -2.45
C ALA A 262 8.81 16.66 -2.93
N GLN A 263 7.73 17.31 -2.47
CA GLN A 263 7.47 18.75 -2.70
C GLN A 263 8.12 19.67 -1.65
N GLY A 264 8.96 19.13 -0.75
CA GLY A 264 9.71 19.90 0.25
C GLY A 264 8.94 20.23 1.54
N ALA A 265 7.83 19.54 1.82
CA ALA A 265 7.13 19.70 3.10
C ALA A 265 7.99 19.18 4.26
N ASP A 266 7.98 19.91 5.37
CA ASP A 266 8.54 19.41 6.63
C ASP A 266 7.69 18.24 7.19
N PRO A 267 8.21 17.48 8.17
CA PRO A 267 7.50 16.31 8.70
C PRO A 267 6.09 16.60 9.24
N ALA A 268 5.88 17.80 9.82
CA ALA A 268 4.56 18.18 10.34
C ALA A 268 3.58 18.47 9.21
N ALA A 269 4.01 19.26 8.23
CA ALA A 269 3.19 19.59 7.05
C ALA A 269 2.91 18.34 6.20
N ALA A 270 3.86 17.40 6.09
CA ALA A 270 3.65 16.15 5.38
C ALA A 270 2.60 15.27 6.07
N LEU A 271 2.65 15.16 7.42
CA LEU A 271 1.63 14.45 8.19
C LEU A 271 0.25 15.09 8.04
N ASP A 272 0.16 16.43 8.12
CA ASP A 272 -1.10 17.17 7.97
C ASP A 272 -1.73 16.93 6.59
N ARG A 273 -0.93 16.97 5.48
CA ARG A 273 -1.40 16.68 4.12
C ARG A 273 -1.85 15.22 3.96
N ALA A 274 -1.12 14.27 4.55
CA ALA A 274 -1.48 12.86 4.51
C ALA A 274 -2.81 12.58 5.21
N LEU A 275 -3.06 13.22 6.36
CA LEU A 275 -4.31 13.09 7.10
C LEU A 275 -5.50 13.70 6.34
N GLU A 276 -5.30 14.89 5.74
CA GLU A 276 -6.34 15.51 4.92
C GLU A 276 -6.68 14.66 3.68
N ALA A 277 -5.67 14.09 3.03
CA ALA A 277 -5.85 13.18 1.91
C ALA A 277 -6.66 11.93 2.30
N ALA A 278 -6.29 11.29 3.42
CA ALA A 278 -7.02 10.13 3.92
C ALA A 278 -8.45 10.49 4.30
N ALA A 279 -8.69 11.64 4.96
CA ALA A 279 -10.02 12.11 5.32
C ALA A 279 -10.90 12.36 4.09
N THR A 280 -10.36 13.02 3.06
CA THR A 280 -11.04 13.25 1.77
C THR A 280 -11.35 11.92 1.07
N TYR A 281 -10.42 10.99 1.08
CA TYR A 281 -10.63 9.67 0.49
C TYR A 281 -11.75 8.90 1.18
N VAL A 282 -11.77 8.83 2.51
CA VAL A 282 -12.77 8.04 3.25
C VAL A 282 -14.16 8.69 3.25
N SER A 283 -14.27 10.00 3.06
CA SER A 283 -15.57 10.69 2.90
C SER A 283 -16.21 10.41 1.53
N GLY A 284 -15.43 9.94 0.55
CA GLY A 284 -15.88 9.74 -0.82
C GLY A 284 -15.91 11.04 -1.63
N ASP A 285 -15.37 12.14 -1.09
CA ASP A 285 -15.16 13.37 -1.84
C ASP A 285 -14.13 13.12 -2.95
N THR A 286 -14.38 13.64 -4.13
CA THR A 286 -13.41 13.60 -5.24
C THR A 286 -12.41 14.74 -5.08
N TYR A 287 -11.16 14.49 -5.48
CA TYR A 287 -10.11 15.51 -5.58
C TYR A 287 -10.42 16.50 -6.69
#